data_8df5ccf9a876efbddd7cb7e78d8ed70e
#
_entry.id   8df5ccf9a876efbddd7cb7e78d8ed70e
#
_cell.length_a   1.000
_cell.length_b   1.000
_cell.length_c   1.000
_cell.angle_alpha   90.00
_cell.angle_beta   90.00
_cell.angle_gamma   90.00
#
_symmetry.space_group_name_H-M   'P 1'
#
loop_
_entity.id
_entity.type
_entity.pdbx_description
1 polymer ?
#
loop_
_entity_poly.entity_id
_entity_poly.type
_entity_poly.pdbx_seq_one_letter_code
_entity_poly.pdbx_strand_id
1 'polypeptide(L)'
;NHASVLSKQFQDIIAKGEESEYKDFFINWNEFWKDCGEMTEQGYILPEEKYLKKMFFRKPGLPILMVRFPDGREIPYWNTFYQEVNYPEVNAPELMKAADLQYMQAEIIAQELSMGCQEGKKPADILRKIVLERKAGRLTKEQVTTIWNYMEQHRYYLGQMDLNIQSPKVWEYYREVLKTLAGYGARIVRLDAFAYAPKKPGERNFLNQPDTWELLDKIKQIAEPYGMELLPEIHECYREKIYEKISEQGYVTYDFFLPGLIIDALESGNGEHLAGWAQELIDKNIRTVNMLGCHDGIPLLDLKGILAEDRIQKLIDIIVSRGGYVKDLHGQKNIYYQVNATYFSALGEDERKMLLARALQIFMPGKPQIWYLDLFAGKNDYEAVKKAGPGGHKEINRTNLTTAQACSGLSKPIVKQQLELLRFRNSCPAFSEESRIKVSSEGSQICFVWEHQGCTAQ
;
A
#
# COMPACT_ATOMS: atom_id res chain seq x y z
N ASN A 1 -6.28 8.34 -3.03
CA ASN A 1 -7.27 7.44 -3.59
C ASN A 1 -8.28 6.93 -2.54
N HIS A 2 -7.89 6.73 -1.30
CA HIS A 2 -8.74 6.16 -0.27
C HIS A 2 -8.58 6.86 1.08
N ALA A 3 -9.56 6.66 1.97
CA ALA A 3 -9.47 7.04 3.37
C ALA A 3 -9.83 5.84 4.28
N SER A 4 -9.33 5.87 5.51
CA SER A 4 -9.62 4.84 6.49
C SER A 4 -11.11 4.82 6.87
N VAL A 5 -11.64 3.63 7.11
CA VAL A 5 -12.97 3.48 7.76
C VAL A 5 -13.02 4.13 9.14
N LEU A 6 -11.85 4.40 9.77
CA LEU A 6 -11.77 5.12 11.04
C LEU A 6 -11.80 6.65 10.87
N SER A 7 -11.86 7.15 9.62
CA SER A 7 -11.98 8.59 9.37
C SER A 7 -13.32 9.13 9.90
N LYS A 8 -13.32 10.40 10.30
CA LYS A 8 -14.55 11.07 10.79
C LYS A 8 -15.69 10.99 9.76
N GLN A 9 -15.36 11.05 8.47
CA GLN A 9 -16.34 10.99 7.38
C GLN A 9 -17.03 9.62 7.31
N PHE A 10 -16.25 8.54 7.40
CA PHE A 10 -16.84 7.20 7.35
C PHE A 10 -17.61 6.86 8.64
N GLN A 11 -17.10 7.28 9.80
CA GLN A 11 -17.79 7.11 11.08
C GLN A 11 -19.13 7.88 11.12
N ASP A 12 -19.19 9.07 10.51
CA ASP A 12 -20.45 9.82 10.37
C ASP A 12 -21.48 9.07 9.50
N ILE A 13 -21.01 8.43 8.41
CA ILE A 13 -21.86 7.57 7.56
C ILE A 13 -22.42 6.39 8.35
N ILE A 14 -21.60 5.71 9.15
CA ILE A 14 -22.05 4.59 9.99
C ILE A 14 -23.09 5.07 11.00
N ALA A 15 -22.89 6.24 11.59
CA ALA A 15 -23.78 6.77 12.63
C ALA A 15 -25.10 7.34 12.09
N LYS A 16 -25.11 7.94 10.90
CA LYS A 16 -26.27 8.69 10.35
C LYS A 16 -26.86 8.08 9.07
N GLY A 17 -26.13 7.17 8.40
CA GLY A 17 -26.60 6.57 7.15
C GLY A 17 -26.87 7.62 6.07
N GLU A 18 -28.09 7.61 5.51
CA GLU A 18 -28.52 8.55 4.45
C GLU A 18 -28.51 10.02 4.87
N GLU A 19 -28.61 10.29 6.17
CA GLU A 19 -28.59 11.66 6.70
C GLU A 19 -27.17 12.23 6.84
N SER A 20 -26.15 11.41 6.59
CA SER A 20 -24.78 11.86 6.64
C SER A 20 -24.46 12.84 5.50
N GLU A 21 -23.85 13.97 5.85
CA GLU A 21 -23.33 14.91 4.84
C GLU A 21 -22.19 14.31 3.99
N TYR A 22 -21.62 13.17 4.40
CA TYR A 22 -20.53 12.45 3.74
C TYR A 22 -20.99 11.22 2.97
N LYS A 23 -22.30 10.98 2.79
CA LYS A 23 -22.80 9.77 2.12
C LYS A 23 -22.21 9.57 0.72
N ASP A 24 -21.91 10.65 0.00
CA ASP A 24 -21.33 10.65 -1.34
C ASP A 24 -19.80 10.87 -1.33
N PHE A 25 -19.18 10.87 -0.15
CA PHE A 25 -17.73 11.08 0.00
C PHE A 25 -16.93 9.86 -0.48
N PHE A 26 -17.50 8.69 -0.31
CA PHE A 26 -16.96 7.43 -0.81
C PHE A 26 -17.82 6.91 -1.97
N ILE A 27 -17.24 6.06 -2.81
CA ILE A 27 -17.94 5.53 -3.98
C ILE A 27 -18.98 4.49 -3.53
N ASN A 28 -20.26 4.83 -3.65
CA ASN A 28 -21.34 3.87 -3.52
C ASN A 28 -21.35 2.96 -4.74
N TRP A 29 -21.20 1.66 -4.52
CA TRP A 29 -21.08 0.66 -5.58
C TRP A 29 -22.34 0.58 -6.43
N ASN A 30 -23.52 0.59 -5.82
CA ASN A 30 -24.79 0.46 -6.54
C ASN A 30 -25.07 1.70 -7.39
N GLU A 31 -24.82 2.90 -6.88
CA GLU A 31 -24.95 4.13 -7.66
C GLU A 31 -23.99 4.15 -8.85
N PHE A 32 -22.78 3.68 -8.66
CA PHE A 32 -21.77 3.61 -9.73
C PHE A 32 -22.17 2.63 -10.85
N TRP A 33 -22.77 1.50 -10.52
CA TRP A 33 -23.11 0.43 -11.46
C TRP A 33 -24.59 0.34 -11.83
N LYS A 34 -25.44 1.30 -11.41
CA LYS A 34 -26.91 1.26 -11.53
C LYS A 34 -27.44 0.88 -12.92
N ASP A 35 -26.74 1.31 -13.99
CA ASP A 35 -27.14 1.07 -15.38
C ASP A 35 -26.29 -0.02 -16.07
N CYS A 36 -25.46 -0.77 -15.33
CA CYS A 36 -24.41 -1.62 -15.88
C CYS A 36 -24.42 -3.07 -15.36
N GLY A 37 -25.49 -3.49 -14.68
CA GLY A 37 -25.57 -4.83 -14.10
C GLY A 37 -26.90 -5.11 -13.43
N GLU A 38 -27.00 -6.26 -12.77
CA GLU A 38 -28.21 -6.74 -12.11
C GLU A 38 -28.04 -6.76 -10.58
N MET A 39 -29.12 -6.42 -9.87
CA MET A 39 -29.15 -6.49 -8.41
C MET A 39 -29.13 -7.93 -7.94
N THR A 40 -28.20 -8.27 -7.05
CA THR A 40 -28.11 -9.57 -6.41
C THR A 40 -29.01 -9.66 -5.18
N GLU A 41 -29.28 -10.89 -4.73
CA GLU A 41 -29.99 -11.16 -3.46
C GLU A 41 -29.24 -10.58 -2.23
N GLN A 42 -27.93 -10.40 -2.35
CA GLN A 42 -27.08 -9.81 -1.30
C GLN A 42 -27.15 -8.29 -1.24
N GLY A 43 -27.89 -7.64 -2.15
CA GLY A 43 -28.11 -6.19 -2.14
C GLY A 43 -27.04 -5.35 -2.83
N TYR A 44 -26.20 -5.93 -3.66
CA TYR A 44 -25.28 -5.21 -4.52
C TYR A 44 -25.51 -5.51 -5.99
N ILE A 45 -25.17 -4.59 -6.87
CA ILE A 45 -25.22 -4.81 -8.32
C ILE A 45 -24.01 -5.63 -8.75
N LEU A 46 -24.28 -6.73 -9.47
CA LEU A 46 -23.25 -7.49 -10.18
C LEU A 46 -23.10 -6.89 -11.60
N PRO A 47 -21.98 -6.23 -11.91
CA PRO A 47 -21.77 -5.68 -13.25
C PRO A 47 -21.73 -6.77 -14.31
N GLU A 48 -22.16 -6.44 -15.52
CA GLU A 48 -22.07 -7.36 -16.67
C GLU A 48 -20.60 -7.79 -16.91
N GLU A 49 -20.43 -9.01 -17.40
CA GLU A 49 -19.11 -9.63 -17.63
C GLU A 49 -18.19 -8.74 -18.51
N LYS A 50 -18.77 -8.03 -19.49
CA LYS A 50 -18.00 -7.11 -20.37
C LYS A 50 -17.31 -6.00 -19.60
N TYR A 51 -17.87 -5.54 -18.45
CA TYR A 51 -17.27 -4.54 -17.57
C TYR A 51 -16.27 -5.19 -16.62
N LEU A 52 -16.61 -6.34 -16.04
CA LEU A 52 -15.73 -7.07 -15.12
C LEU A 52 -14.41 -7.47 -15.77
N LYS A 53 -14.40 -7.83 -17.06
CA LYS A 53 -13.20 -8.15 -17.84
C LYS A 53 -12.20 -6.99 -17.96
N LYS A 54 -12.67 -5.75 -17.83
CA LYS A 54 -11.81 -4.55 -17.87
C LYS A 54 -11.27 -4.15 -16.50
N MET A 55 -11.84 -4.68 -15.43
CA MET A 55 -11.45 -4.33 -14.07
C MET A 55 -10.16 -5.05 -13.67
N PHE A 56 -9.33 -4.35 -12.92
CA PHE A 56 -8.17 -4.90 -12.26
C PHE A 56 -8.47 -5.11 -10.78
N PHE A 57 -8.40 -6.37 -10.33
CA PHE A 57 -8.69 -6.74 -8.96
C PHE A 57 -7.40 -6.89 -8.15
N ARG A 58 -7.34 -6.19 -7.01
CA ARG A 58 -6.20 -6.27 -6.07
C ARG A 58 -6.37 -7.35 -5.01
N LYS A 59 -7.56 -7.93 -4.93
CA LYS A 59 -7.92 -9.01 -4.01
C LYS A 59 -8.95 -9.93 -4.67
N PRO A 60 -9.14 -11.16 -4.20
CA PRO A 60 -10.19 -12.05 -4.69
C PRO A 60 -11.58 -11.45 -4.46
N GLY A 61 -12.47 -11.64 -5.43
CA GLY A 61 -13.86 -11.17 -5.40
C GLY A 61 -14.01 -9.68 -5.77
N LEU A 62 -15.25 -9.22 -5.70
CA LEU A 62 -15.58 -7.83 -5.99
C LEU A 62 -15.04 -6.91 -4.89
N PRO A 63 -14.60 -5.68 -5.24
CA PRO A 63 -14.04 -4.72 -4.29
C PRO A 63 -15.15 -3.98 -3.52
N ILE A 64 -15.94 -4.72 -2.74
CA ILE A 64 -17.12 -4.21 -2.03
C ILE A 64 -16.96 -4.43 -0.53
N LEU A 65 -17.25 -3.41 0.26
CA LEU A 65 -17.56 -3.52 1.69
C LEU A 65 -19.04 -3.23 1.88
N MET A 66 -19.79 -4.21 2.42
CA MET A 66 -21.19 -4.02 2.82
C MET A 66 -21.23 -3.30 4.16
N VAL A 67 -21.76 -2.08 4.15
CA VAL A 67 -21.84 -1.21 5.32
C VAL A 67 -23.28 -1.17 5.82
N ARG A 68 -23.50 -1.54 7.07
CA ARG A 68 -24.82 -1.49 7.70
C ARG A 68 -25.13 -0.11 8.20
N PHE A 69 -26.23 0.46 7.76
CA PHE A 69 -26.76 1.72 8.22
C PHE A 69 -27.61 1.57 9.49
N PRO A 70 -27.87 2.66 10.23
CA PRO A 70 -28.67 2.61 11.45
C PRO A 70 -30.09 2.05 11.26
N ASP A 71 -30.65 2.19 10.08
CA ASP A 71 -31.97 1.64 9.70
C ASP A 71 -31.91 0.13 9.34
N GLY A 72 -30.74 -0.49 9.42
CA GLY A 72 -30.53 -1.90 9.16
C GLY A 72 -30.25 -2.24 7.69
N ARG A 73 -30.33 -1.30 6.77
CA ARG A 73 -29.97 -1.53 5.36
C ARG A 73 -28.48 -1.74 5.21
N GLU A 74 -28.11 -2.59 4.25
CA GLU A 74 -26.73 -2.85 3.84
C GLU A 74 -26.43 -2.08 2.56
N ILE A 75 -25.43 -1.19 2.60
CA ILE A 75 -25.02 -0.37 1.46
C ILE A 75 -23.62 -0.80 1.03
N PRO A 76 -23.42 -1.17 -0.25
CA PRO A 76 -22.12 -1.54 -0.79
C PRO A 76 -21.28 -0.31 -1.12
N TYR A 77 -20.11 -0.20 -0.50
CA TYR A 77 -19.12 0.83 -0.84
C TYR A 77 -17.90 0.21 -1.52
N TRP A 78 -17.29 0.95 -2.45
CA TRP A 78 -16.10 0.50 -3.15
C TRP A 78 -14.88 0.44 -2.23
N ASN A 79 -14.18 -0.69 -2.27
CA ASN A 79 -12.95 -0.92 -1.54
C ASN A 79 -11.92 -1.66 -2.41
N THR A 80 -10.92 -0.95 -2.89
CA THR A 80 -9.92 -1.53 -3.81
C THR A 80 -8.93 -2.44 -3.08
N PHE A 81 -8.46 -2.10 -1.87
CA PHE A 81 -7.30 -2.74 -1.26
C PHE A 81 -7.62 -3.64 -0.09
N TYR A 82 -8.04 -3.05 1.04
CA TYR A 82 -8.14 -3.75 2.31
C TYR A 82 -9.46 -3.49 2.99
N GLN A 83 -10.10 -4.54 3.42
CA GLN A 83 -11.30 -4.49 4.24
C GLN A 83 -11.43 -5.72 5.12
N GLU A 84 -11.98 -5.53 6.30
CA GLU A 84 -12.44 -6.57 7.18
C GLU A 84 -13.72 -6.13 7.88
N VAL A 85 -14.59 -7.11 8.15
CA VAL A 85 -15.71 -6.97 9.07
C VAL A 85 -15.34 -7.78 10.30
N ASN A 86 -15.18 -7.13 11.42
CA ASN A 86 -14.75 -7.72 12.66
C ASN A 86 -15.81 -7.57 13.75
N TYR A 87 -15.69 -8.39 14.77
CA TYR A 87 -16.59 -8.41 15.91
C TYR A 87 -15.74 -8.27 17.19
N PRO A 88 -16.17 -7.40 18.16
CA PRO A 88 -15.49 -7.30 19.43
C PRO A 88 -15.70 -8.58 20.25
N GLU A 89 -14.96 -8.70 21.33
CA GLU A 89 -15.22 -9.70 22.33
C GLU A 89 -16.67 -9.58 22.86
N VAL A 90 -17.37 -10.69 22.90
CA VAL A 90 -18.79 -10.72 23.27
C VAL A 90 -18.94 -10.58 24.77
N ASN A 91 -19.70 -9.58 25.20
CA ASN A 91 -20.03 -9.38 26.61
C ASN A 91 -21.17 -10.32 27.03
N ALA A 92 -20.85 -11.36 27.80
CA ALA A 92 -21.84 -12.35 28.22
C ALA A 92 -23.01 -11.79 29.04
N PRO A 93 -22.82 -10.86 30.03
CA PRO A 93 -23.91 -10.18 30.72
C PRO A 93 -24.86 -9.38 29.81
N GLU A 94 -24.33 -8.71 28.78
CA GLU A 94 -25.15 -7.98 27.83
C GLU A 94 -25.92 -8.93 26.92
N LEU A 95 -25.25 -9.97 26.41
CA LEU A 95 -25.87 -11.01 25.60
C LEU A 95 -26.97 -11.74 26.35
N MET A 96 -26.76 -12.04 27.62
CA MET A 96 -27.75 -12.65 28.52
C MET A 96 -29.03 -11.80 28.56
N LYS A 97 -28.89 -10.51 28.78
CA LYS A 97 -30.06 -9.60 28.83
C LYS A 97 -30.73 -9.44 27.45
N ALA A 98 -29.95 -9.33 26.39
CA ALA A 98 -30.48 -9.12 25.02
C ALA A 98 -31.29 -10.31 24.54
N ALA A 99 -30.81 -11.55 24.77
CA ALA A 99 -31.40 -12.76 24.20
C ALA A 99 -32.15 -13.62 25.25
N ASP A 100 -32.42 -13.08 26.44
CA ASP A 100 -33.12 -13.78 27.54
C ASP A 100 -32.52 -15.18 27.80
N LEU A 101 -31.21 -15.21 28.04
CA LEU A 101 -30.44 -16.44 28.25
C LEU A 101 -30.17 -16.67 29.75
N GLN A 102 -30.00 -17.92 30.12
CA GLN A 102 -29.41 -18.24 31.43
C GLN A 102 -27.91 -17.87 31.40
N TYR A 103 -27.35 -17.49 32.55
CA TYR A 103 -25.96 -17.05 32.68
C TYR A 103 -24.97 -18.01 32.03
N MET A 104 -25.06 -19.31 32.35
CA MET A 104 -24.15 -20.32 31.74
C MET A 104 -24.31 -20.47 30.23
N GLN A 105 -25.51 -20.27 29.71
CA GLN A 105 -25.73 -20.29 28.26
C GLN A 105 -25.05 -19.10 27.59
N ALA A 106 -25.21 -17.89 28.17
CA ALA A 106 -24.59 -16.67 27.68
C ALA A 106 -23.07 -16.74 27.72
N GLU A 107 -22.48 -17.26 28.80
CA GLU A 107 -21.03 -17.46 28.93
C GLU A 107 -20.47 -18.38 27.83
N ILE A 108 -21.09 -19.55 27.61
CA ILE A 108 -20.66 -20.51 26.61
C ILE A 108 -20.76 -19.88 25.20
N ILE A 109 -21.87 -19.21 24.88
CA ILE A 109 -22.10 -18.59 23.59
C ILE A 109 -21.10 -17.44 23.36
N ALA A 110 -20.91 -16.59 24.36
CA ALA A 110 -19.97 -15.46 24.29
C ALA A 110 -18.53 -15.95 24.06
N GLN A 111 -18.11 -16.98 24.77
CA GLN A 111 -16.77 -17.54 24.63
C GLN A 111 -16.57 -18.16 23.23
N GLU A 112 -17.50 -19.00 22.75
CA GLU A 112 -17.42 -19.63 21.44
C GLU A 112 -17.42 -18.59 20.30
N LEU A 113 -18.28 -17.57 20.38
CA LEU A 113 -18.32 -16.48 19.40
C LEU A 113 -17.03 -15.67 19.41
N SER A 114 -16.56 -15.25 20.57
CA SER A 114 -15.34 -14.46 20.72
C SER A 114 -14.12 -15.21 20.16
N MET A 115 -13.92 -16.46 20.58
CA MET A 115 -12.81 -17.29 20.11
C MET A 115 -12.90 -17.56 18.60
N GLY A 116 -14.08 -17.94 18.12
CA GLY A 116 -14.28 -18.25 16.71
C GLY A 116 -14.07 -17.02 15.81
N CYS A 117 -14.51 -15.83 16.23
CA CYS A 117 -14.28 -14.59 15.49
C CYS A 117 -12.80 -14.21 15.49
N GLN A 118 -12.07 -14.38 16.60
CA GLN A 118 -10.61 -14.17 16.65
C GLN A 118 -9.85 -15.12 15.72
N GLU A 119 -10.36 -16.33 15.50
CA GLU A 119 -9.83 -17.29 14.54
C GLU A 119 -10.27 -16.99 13.08
N GLY A 120 -10.99 -15.89 12.83
CA GLY A 120 -11.46 -15.49 11.51
C GLY A 120 -12.69 -16.23 11.00
N LYS A 121 -13.42 -16.98 11.84
CA LYS A 121 -14.66 -17.64 11.47
C LYS A 121 -15.83 -16.64 11.47
N LYS A 122 -16.81 -16.87 10.61
CA LYS A 122 -18.01 -16.02 10.56
C LYS A 122 -18.94 -16.33 11.73
N PRO A 123 -19.52 -15.32 12.40
CA PRO A 123 -20.44 -15.53 13.51
C PRO A 123 -21.61 -16.44 13.20
N ALA A 124 -22.15 -16.38 11.96
CA ALA A 124 -23.22 -17.27 11.52
C ALA A 124 -22.84 -18.75 11.56
N ASP A 125 -21.62 -19.09 11.13
CA ASP A 125 -21.14 -20.47 11.12
C ASP A 125 -20.88 -20.97 12.53
N ILE A 126 -20.35 -20.09 13.39
CA ILE A 126 -20.12 -20.40 14.81
C ILE A 126 -21.45 -20.63 15.50
N LEU A 127 -22.41 -19.74 15.31
CA LEU A 127 -23.75 -19.85 15.92
C LEU A 127 -24.49 -21.11 15.43
N ARG A 128 -24.41 -21.40 14.14
CA ARG A 128 -24.95 -22.65 13.58
C ARG A 128 -24.36 -23.88 14.28
N LYS A 129 -23.05 -23.90 14.51
CA LYS A 129 -22.35 -24.99 15.19
C LYS A 129 -22.80 -25.10 16.65
N ILE A 130 -22.90 -24.00 17.38
CA ILE A 130 -23.40 -23.97 18.76
C ILE A 130 -24.79 -24.60 18.84
N VAL A 131 -25.70 -24.26 17.92
CA VAL A 131 -27.06 -24.79 17.85
C VAL A 131 -27.07 -26.28 17.52
N LEU A 132 -26.33 -26.71 16.51
CA LEU A 132 -26.27 -28.11 16.05
C LEU A 132 -25.66 -29.01 17.13
N GLU A 133 -24.58 -28.61 17.75
CA GLU A 133 -23.86 -29.38 18.76
C GLU A 133 -24.49 -29.23 20.17
N ARG A 134 -25.53 -28.39 20.30
CA ARG A 134 -26.20 -28.06 21.57
C ARG A 134 -25.24 -27.64 22.71
N LYS A 135 -24.14 -26.97 22.36
CA LYS A 135 -23.11 -26.58 23.34
C LYS A 135 -23.65 -25.76 24.51
N ALA A 136 -24.61 -24.87 24.23
CA ALA A 136 -25.28 -24.04 25.23
C ALA A 136 -26.71 -24.55 25.57
N GLY A 137 -26.99 -25.85 25.32
CA GLY A 137 -28.31 -26.41 25.49
C GLY A 137 -29.24 -26.08 24.30
N ARG A 138 -30.56 -26.15 24.56
CA ARG A 138 -31.56 -25.85 23.51
C ARG A 138 -31.83 -24.34 23.45
N LEU A 139 -31.64 -23.75 22.31
CA LEU A 139 -31.97 -22.34 22.01
C LEU A 139 -33.25 -22.29 21.18
N THR A 140 -34.09 -21.30 21.44
CA THR A 140 -35.26 -21.01 20.59
C THR A 140 -34.81 -20.29 19.32
N LYS A 141 -35.67 -20.28 18.27
CA LYS A 141 -35.40 -19.51 17.05
C LYS A 141 -35.25 -18.01 17.34
N GLU A 142 -36.05 -17.50 18.25
CA GLU A 142 -36.00 -16.09 18.68
C GLU A 142 -34.68 -15.76 19.35
N GLN A 143 -34.20 -16.59 20.28
CA GLN A 143 -32.89 -16.44 20.90
C GLN A 143 -31.76 -16.44 19.88
N VAL A 144 -31.77 -17.37 18.93
CA VAL A 144 -30.77 -17.45 17.85
C VAL A 144 -30.78 -16.17 16.99
N THR A 145 -31.96 -15.68 16.64
CA THR A 145 -32.11 -14.43 15.87
C THR A 145 -31.60 -13.23 16.66
N THR A 146 -31.91 -13.16 17.93
CA THR A 146 -31.48 -12.06 18.81
C THR A 146 -29.94 -12.08 19.01
N ILE A 147 -29.33 -13.26 19.20
CA ILE A 147 -27.88 -13.41 19.28
C ILE A 147 -27.23 -12.94 17.98
N TRP A 148 -27.76 -13.34 16.84
CA TRP A 148 -27.29 -12.87 15.55
C TRP A 148 -27.37 -11.35 15.42
N ASN A 149 -28.52 -10.76 15.76
CA ASN A 149 -28.70 -9.31 15.70
C ASN A 149 -27.76 -8.58 16.65
N TYR A 150 -27.51 -9.13 17.85
CA TYR A 150 -26.52 -8.59 18.78
C TYR A 150 -25.12 -8.55 18.13
N MET A 151 -24.68 -9.65 17.52
CA MET A 151 -23.39 -9.69 16.82
C MET A 151 -23.32 -8.63 15.71
N GLU A 152 -24.36 -8.56 14.88
CA GLU A 152 -24.42 -7.62 13.75
C GLU A 152 -24.47 -6.14 14.16
N GLN A 153 -25.05 -5.84 15.32
CA GLN A 153 -25.08 -4.47 15.87
C GLN A 153 -23.73 -4.02 16.44
N HIS A 154 -22.90 -4.97 16.89
CA HIS A 154 -21.59 -4.69 17.46
C HIS A 154 -20.44 -4.88 16.48
N ARG A 155 -20.72 -5.26 15.24
CA ARG A 155 -19.68 -5.39 14.22
C ARG A 155 -19.01 -4.04 13.93
N TYR A 156 -17.73 -4.07 13.63
CA TYR A 156 -16.98 -2.91 13.22
C TYR A 156 -16.17 -3.21 11.95
N TYR A 157 -15.75 -2.15 11.28
CA TYR A 157 -15.07 -2.26 10.00
C TYR A 157 -13.61 -1.85 10.15
N LEU A 158 -12.73 -2.55 9.45
CA LEU A 158 -11.36 -2.13 9.16
C LEU A 158 -11.19 -2.06 7.65
N GLY A 159 -10.48 -1.07 7.16
CA GLY A 159 -10.27 -0.94 5.72
C GLY A 159 -9.96 0.46 5.24
N GLN A 160 -9.78 0.51 3.92
CA GLN A 160 -9.44 1.72 3.17
C GLN A 160 -10.49 1.89 2.07
N MET A 161 -11.37 2.86 2.22
CA MET A 161 -12.50 3.08 1.32
C MET A 161 -12.14 4.07 0.22
N ASP A 162 -12.54 3.76 -1.02
CA ASP A 162 -12.21 4.58 -2.18
C ASP A 162 -13.01 5.88 -2.19
N LEU A 163 -12.29 7.00 -2.34
CA LEU A 163 -12.88 8.33 -2.37
C LEU A 163 -13.62 8.58 -3.69
N ASN A 164 -14.77 9.21 -3.59
CA ASN A 164 -15.53 9.64 -4.75
C ASN A 164 -15.06 11.03 -5.22
N ILE A 165 -14.17 11.07 -6.22
CA ILE A 165 -13.63 12.32 -6.77
C ILE A 165 -14.68 13.20 -7.48
N GLN A 166 -15.91 12.73 -7.67
CA GLN A 166 -17.02 13.54 -8.14
C GLN A 166 -17.66 14.35 -7.01
N SER A 167 -17.44 13.97 -5.75
CA SER A 167 -18.01 14.65 -4.60
C SER A 167 -17.30 15.97 -4.29
N PRO A 168 -18.02 17.12 -4.18
CA PRO A 168 -17.45 18.39 -3.74
C PRO A 168 -16.76 18.29 -2.36
N LYS A 169 -17.27 17.46 -1.46
CA LYS A 169 -16.72 17.22 -0.13
C LYS A 169 -15.32 16.59 -0.16
N VAL A 170 -15.03 15.77 -1.16
CA VAL A 170 -13.68 15.22 -1.36
C VAL A 170 -12.70 16.33 -1.73
N TRP A 171 -13.13 17.31 -2.52
CA TRP A 171 -12.28 18.45 -2.89
C TRP A 171 -12.08 19.44 -1.75
N GLU A 172 -13.07 19.64 -0.89
CA GLU A 172 -12.91 20.37 0.38
C GLU A 172 -11.85 19.68 1.25
N TYR A 173 -11.95 18.35 1.39
CA TYR A 173 -10.99 17.53 2.12
C TYR A 173 -9.58 17.63 1.54
N TYR A 174 -9.39 17.54 0.22
CA TYR A 174 -8.07 17.68 -0.40
C TYR A 174 -7.45 19.05 -0.13
N ARG A 175 -8.24 20.13 -0.21
CA ARG A 175 -7.77 21.49 0.11
C ARG A 175 -7.31 21.60 1.57
N GLU A 176 -8.09 21.05 2.50
CA GLU A 176 -7.77 21.06 3.93
C GLU A 176 -6.48 20.26 4.21
N VAL A 177 -6.34 19.06 3.64
CA VAL A 177 -5.17 18.21 3.82
C VAL A 177 -3.91 18.88 3.25
N LEU A 178 -3.96 19.38 2.03
CA LEU A 178 -2.81 20.04 1.39
C LEU A 178 -2.41 21.30 2.14
N LYS A 179 -3.37 22.11 2.60
CA LYS A 179 -3.11 23.29 3.45
C LYS A 179 -2.42 22.89 4.76
N THR A 180 -2.88 21.83 5.40
CA THR A 180 -2.32 21.31 6.65
C THR A 180 -0.88 20.84 6.45
N LEU A 181 -0.62 20.05 5.39
CA LEU A 181 0.72 19.59 5.04
C LEU A 181 1.67 20.75 4.73
N ALA A 182 1.19 21.76 4.03
CA ALA A 182 1.94 22.99 3.79
C ALA A 182 2.30 23.69 5.10
N GLY A 183 1.37 23.76 6.05
CA GLY A 183 1.60 24.32 7.39
C GLY A 183 2.67 23.57 8.19
N TYR A 184 2.83 22.26 7.94
CA TYR A 184 3.90 21.43 8.50
C TYR A 184 5.23 21.56 7.74
N GLY A 185 5.28 22.34 6.67
CA GLY A 185 6.49 22.56 5.87
C GLY A 185 6.75 21.48 4.82
N ALA A 186 5.74 20.66 4.46
CA ALA A 186 5.87 19.71 3.37
C ALA A 186 6.21 20.42 2.05
N ARG A 187 7.17 19.86 1.30
CA ARG A 187 7.57 20.35 -0.02
C ARG A 187 7.24 19.38 -1.13
N ILE A 188 7.23 18.09 -0.82
CA ILE A 188 6.82 17.03 -1.75
C ILE A 188 5.68 16.27 -1.10
N VAL A 189 4.58 16.08 -1.82
CA VAL A 189 3.40 15.32 -1.36
C VAL A 189 3.23 14.07 -2.20
N ARG A 190 3.40 12.92 -1.57
CA ARG A 190 3.15 11.62 -2.20
C ARG A 190 1.64 11.37 -2.29
N LEU A 191 1.17 11.08 -3.48
CA LEU A 191 -0.22 10.71 -3.75
C LEU A 191 -0.33 9.18 -3.83
N ASP A 192 -0.75 8.58 -2.73
CA ASP A 192 -0.83 7.13 -2.54
C ASP A 192 -1.85 6.48 -3.48
N ALA A 193 -1.46 5.38 -4.14
CA ALA A 193 -2.30 4.59 -5.04
C ALA A 193 -3.08 5.44 -6.07
N PHE A 194 -2.45 6.48 -6.58
CA PHE A 194 -3.10 7.55 -7.33
C PHE A 194 -3.83 7.06 -8.59
N ALA A 195 -3.24 6.12 -9.31
CA ALA A 195 -3.80 5.60 -10.56
C ALA A 195 -5.18 4.91 -10.41
N TYR A 196 -5.58 4.58 -9.18
CA TYR A 196 -6.88 3.97 -8.90
C TYR A 196 -8.00 5.00 -8.62
N ALA A 197 -7.69 6.30 -8.52
CA ALA A 197 -8.67 7.30 -8.15
C ALA A 197 -9.73 7.55 -9.23
N PRO A 198 -9.38 7.76 -10.51
CA PRO A 198 -10.37 7.88 -11.56
C PRO A 198 -11.05 6.55 -11.89
N LYS A 199 -12.37 6.52 -11.81
CA LYS A 199 -13.19 5.35 -12.16
C LYS A 199 -14.39 5.80 -13.00
N LYS A 200 -14.68 5.05 -14.07
CA LYS A 200 -15.85 5.20 -14.92
C LYS A 200 -16.42 3.83 -15.29
N PRO A 201 -17.76 3.66 -15.33
CA PRO A 201 -18.34 2.43 -15.84
C PRO A 201 -17.88 2.12 -17.26
N GLY A 202 -17.44 0.89 -17.50
CA GLY A 202 -16.96 0.48 -18.81
C GLY A 202 -15.49 0.78 -19.11
N GLU A 203 -14.79 1.49 -18.23
CA GLU A 203 -13.36 1.73 -18.27
C GLU A 203 -12.61 0.79 -17.31
N ARG A 204 -11.28 0.81 -17.39
CA ARG A 204 -10.43 0.19 -16.37
C ARG A 204 -10.58 0.96 -15.05
N ASN A 205 -10.34 0.31 -13.93
CA ASN A 205 -10.27 0.97 -12.62
C ASN A 205 -8.82 1.31 -12.21
N PHE A 206 -7.93 1.41 -13.18
CA PHE A 206 -6.52 1.73 -12.99
C PHE A 206 -5.97 2.48 -14.21
N LEU A 207 -5.33 3.60 -13.95
CA LEU A 207 -4.63 4.45 -14.93
C LEU A 207 -5.49 4.81 -16.15
N ASN A 208 -6.71 5.29 -15.93
CA ASN A 208 -7.57 5.80 -16.97
C ASN A 208 -7.01 7.10 -17.54
N GLN A 209 -6.88 7.19 -18.85
CA GLN A 209 -6.39 8.37 -19.57
C GLN A 209 -7.52 8.94 -20.44
N PRO A 210 -7.72 10.27 -20.47
CA PRO A 210 -6.90 11.32 -19.84
C PRO A 210 -7.19 11.57 -18.34
N ASP A 211 -8.22 10.97 -17.75
CA ASP A 211 -8.76 11.31 -16.44
C ASP A 211 -7.71 11.33 -15.30
N THR A 212 -6.73 10.42 -15.35
CA THR A 212 -5.66 10.38 -14.33
C THR A 212 -4.82 11.66 -14.36
N TRP A 213 -4.52 12.17 -15.55
CA TRP A 213 -3.73 13.40 -15.70
C TRP A 213 -4.53 14.65 -15.36
N GLU A 214 -5.80 14.71 -15.76
CA GLU A 214 -6.71 15.81 -15.40
C GLU A 214 -6.91 15.91 -13.89
N LEU A 215 -7.04 14.76 -13.22
CA LEU A 215 -7.12 14.71 -11.76
C LEU A 215 -5.83 15.21 -11.11
N LEU A 216 -4.67 14.79 -11.63
CA LEU A 216 -3.38 15.20 -11.13
C LEU A 216 -3.17 16.70 -11.27
N ASP A 217 -3.53 17.29 -12.41
CA ASP A 217 -3.46 18.73 -12.65
C ASP A 217 -4.38 19.51 -11.72
N LYS A 218 -5.58 19.01 -11.45
CA LYS A 218 -6.51 19.64 -10.52
C LYS A 218 -5.97 19.66 -9.09
N ILE A 219 -5.29 18.59 -8.65
CA ILE A 219 -4.61 18.56 -7.33
C ILE A 219 -3.40 19.49 -7.33
N LYS A 220 -2.63 19.54 -8.43
CA LYS A 220 -1.50 20.45 -8.59
C LYS A 220 -1.91 21.91 -8.40
N GLN A 221 -3.02 22.34 -9.01
CA GLN A 221 -3.55 23.69 -8.86
C GLN A 221 -3.84 24.06 -7.40
N ILE A 222 -4.15 23.08 -6.54
CA ILE A 222 -4.34 23.30 -5.10
C ILE A 222 -3.01 23.36 -4.36
N ALA A 223 -2.03 22.55 -4.77
CA ALA A 223 -0.74 22.39 -4.10
C ALA A 223 0.27 23.54 -4.46
N GLU A 224 0.22 24.01 -5.71
CA GLU A 224 1.15 24.98 -6.27
C GLU A 224 1.25 26.30 -5.49
N PRO A 225 0.15 26.93 -5.00
CA PRO A 225 0.23 28.14 -4.18
C PRO A 225 1.01 27.97 -2.87
N TYR A 226 1.17 26.74 -2.41
CA TYR A 226 1.95 26.41 -1.23
C TYR A 226 3.42 26.03 -1.55
N GLY A 227 3.82 26.07 -2.82
CA GLY A 227 5.15 25.65 -3.26
C GLY A 227 5.41 24.16 -3.06
N MET A 228 4.37 23.32 -3.15
CA MET A 228 4.48 21.87 -3.02
C MET A 228 4.51 21.19 -4.39
N GLU A 229 5.42 20.25 -4.54
CA GLU A 229 5.47 19.33 -5.68
C GLU A 229 4.66 18.07 -5.39
N LEU A 230 4.05 17.48 -6.42
CA LEU A 230 3.31 16.22 -6.31
C LEU A 230 4.18 15.04 -6.78
N LEU A 231 4.10 13.95 -6.03
CA LEU A 231 4.76 12.68 -6.33
C LEU A 231 3.70 11.58 -6.44
N PRO A 232 3.12 11.37 -7.63
CA PRO A 232 2.12 10.33 -7.81
C PRO A 232 2.75 8.94 -7.71
N GLU A 233 2.17 8.07 -6.89
CA GLU A 233 2.56 6.68 -6.82
C GLU A 233 1.79 5.89 -7.88
N ILE A 234 2.50 5.55 -8.96
CA ILE A 234 1.98 4.73 -10.05
C ILE A 234 3.00 3.65 -10.36
N HIS A 235 2.67 2.42 -10.00
CA HIS A 235 3.46 1.25 -10.33
C HIS A 235 3.06 0.71 -11.70
N GLU A 236 4.03 0.65 -12.60
CA GLU A 236 3.88 -0.01 -13.89
C GLU A 236 5.26 -0.48 -14.38
N CYS A 237 5.28 -1.52 -15.21
CA CYS A 237 6.55 -2.03 -15.71
C CYS A 237 7.22 -1.03 -16.68
N TYR A 238 8.53 -1.13 -16.78
CA TYR A 238 9.36 -0.25 -17.63
C TYR A 238 8.85 -0.21 -19.10
N ARG A 239 8.35 -1.34 -19.61
CA ARG A 239 7.83 -1.44 -21.00
C ARG A 239 6.70 -0.46 -21.29
N GLU A 240 5.87 -0.13 -20.29
CA GLU A 240 4.70 0.75 -20.43
C GLU A 240 5.07 2.24 -20.44
N LYS A 241 6.31 2.58 -20.06
CA LYS A 241 6.86 3.94 -20.12
C LYS A 241 6.05 4.99 -19.33
N ILE A 242 5.38 4.59 -18.27
CA ILE A 242 4.55 5.50 -17.45
C ILE A 242 5.41 6.55 -16.76
N TYR A 243 6.62 6.21 -16.31
CA TYR A 243 7.57 7.16 -15.72
C TYR A 243 7.92 8.31 -16.69
N GLU A 244 8.01 8.04 -18.00
CA GLU A 244 8.22 9.08 -19.03
C GLU A 244 6.99 10.00 -19.11
N LYS A 245 5.78 9.43 -19.18
CA LYS A 245 4.54 10.21 -19.24
C LYS A 245 4.34 11.09 -18.01
N ILE A 246 4.68 10.59 -16.81
CA ILE A 246 4.66 11.40 -15.56
C ILE A 246 5.64 12.57 -15.68
N SER A 247 6.86 12.30 -16.16
CA SER A 247 7.89 13.33 -16.35
C SER A 247 7.53 14.37 -17.41
N GLU A 248 6.95 13.95 -18.54
CA GLU A 248 6.47 14.83 -19.60
C GLU A 248 5.38 15.79 -19.12
N GLN A 249 4.58 15.39 -18.15
CA GLN A 249 3.61 16.25 -17.46
C GLN A 249 4.25 17.19 -16.41
N GLY A 250 5.58 17.14 -16.25
CA GLY A 250 6.34 17.99 -15.33
C GLY A 250 6.37 17.51 -13.89
N TYR A 251 5.96 16.28 -13.61
CA TYR A 251 5.97 15.72 -12.25
C TYR A 251 7.25 14.94 -11.96
N VAL A 252 7.58 14.85 -10.67
CA VAL A 252 8.61 13.95 -10.17
C VAL A 252 8.04 12.53 -10.16
N THR A 253 8.83 11.53 -10.55
CA THR A 253 8.41 10.13 -10.56
C THR A 253 9.17 9.29 -9.53
N TYR A 254 8.56 8.21 -9.05
CA TYR A 254 9.28 7.21 -8.28
C TYR A 254 10.19 6.38 -9.18
N ASP A 255 11.41 6.13 -8.71
CA ASP A 255 12.31 5.15 -9.30
C ASP A 255 12.09 3.77 -8.67
N PHE A 256 11.07 3.06 -9.15
CA PHE A 256 10.77 1.70 -8.72
C PHE A 256 11.70 0.64 -9.34
N PHE A 257 12.54 1.04 -10.30
CA PHE A 257 13.47 0.14 -10.97
C PHE A 257 14.78 -0.01 -10.20
N LEU A 258 15.23 1.06 -9.56
CA LEU A 258 16.52 1.13 -8.88
C LEU A 258 16.74 0.01 -7.84
N PRO A 259 15.78 -0.32 -6.95
CA PRO A 259 16.01 -1.36 -5.95
C PRO A 259 16.45 -2.70 -6.55
N GLY A 260 15.75 -3.14 -7.58
CA GLY A 260 16.04 -4.39 -8.25
C GLY A 260 17.29 -4.33 -9.13
N LEU A 261 17.55 -3.21 -9.81
CA LEU A 261 18.76 -3.03 -10.61
C LEU A 261 20.03 -3.02 -9.78
N ILE A 262 19.99 -2.47 -8.58
CA ILE A 262 21.16 -2.54 -7.65
C ILE A 262 21.38 -3.97 -7.20
N ILE A 263 20.34 -4.72 -6.80
CA ILE A 263 20.50 -6.14 -6.44
C ILE A 263 21.04 -6.92 -7.63
N ASP A 264 20.52 -6.68 -8.82
CA ASP A 264 21.01 -7.33 -10.04
C ASP A 264 22.49 -7.07 -10.29
N ALA A 265 22.91 -5.81 -10.20
CA ALA A 265 24.32 -5.44 -10.38
C ALA A 265 25.23 -6.08 -9.33
N LEU A 266 24.82 -6.12 -8.06
CA LEU A 266 25.57 -6.70 -6.95
C LEU A 266 25.67 -8.22 -7.04
N GLU A 267 24.62 -8.91 -7.50
CA GLU A 267 24.61 -10.38 -7.57
C GLU A 267 25.27 -10.89 -8.87
N SER A 268 25.20 -10.13 -9.94
CA SER A 268 25.84 -10.53 -11.21
C SER A 268 27.27 -10.03 -11.38
N GLY A 269 27.69 -9.02 -10.61
CA GLY A 269 28.95 -8.33 -10.84
C GLY A 269 28.98 -7.55 -12.15
N ASN A 270 27.83 -7.14 -12.69
CA ASN A 270 27.70 -6.39 -13.93
C ASN A 270 26.82 -5.16 -13.74
N GLY A 271 27.38 -3.99 -14.04
CA GLY A 271 26.70 -2.69 -13.84
C GLY A 271 25.96 -2.13 -15.06
N GLU A 272 25.97 -2.81 -16.20
CA GLU A 272 25.45 -2.26 -17.45
C GLU A 272 24.00 -1.80 -17.39
N HIS A 273 23.10 -2.63 -16.84
CA HIS A 273 21.67 -2.28 -16.75
C HIS A 273 21.44 -1.08 -15.83
N LEU A 274 22.15 -1.02 -14.70
CA LEU A 274 22.06 0.11 -13.77
C LEU A 274 22.61 1.39 -14.40
N ALA A 275 23.75 1.32 -15.06
CA ALA A 275 24.34 2.46 -15.77
C ALA A 275 23.45 2.91 -16.94
N GLY A 276 22.89 1.96 -17.70
CA GLY A 276 21.94 2.24 -18.78
C GLY A 276 20.70 2.98 -18.30
N TRP A 277 20.14 2.57 -17.14
CA TRP A 277 19.02 3.25 -16.52
C TRP A 277 19.39 4.66 -16.05
N ALA A 278 20.54 4.82 -15.41
CA ALA A 278 21.03 6.15 -15.01
C ALA A 278 21.23 7.08 -16.21
N GLN A 279 21.80 6.56 -17.31
CA GLN A 279 21.97 7.32 -18.54
C GLN A 279 20.63 7.75 -19.16
N GLU A 280 19.63 6.87 -19.15
CA GLU A 280 18.28 7.19 -19.64
C GLU A 280 17.64 8.33 -18.84
N LEU A 281 17.77 8.31 -17.51
CA LEU A 281 17.29 9.39 -16.64
C LEU A 281 17.96 10.73 -16.97
N ILE A 282 19.27 10.70 -17.25
CA ILE A 282 20.05 11.89 -17.63
C ILE A 282 19.60 12.40 -18.99
N ASP A 283 19.58 11.55 -20.01
CA ASP A 283 19.29 11.94 -21.39
C ASP A 283 17.87 12.50 -21.56
N LYS A 284 16.91 11.95 -20.81
CA LYS A 284 15.51 12.37 -20.83
C LYS A 284 15.17 13.45 -19.79
N ASN A 285 16.16 13.86 -18.99
CA ASN A 285 15.96 14.81 -17.89
C ASN A 285 14.80 14.44 -16.95
N ILE A 286 14.71 13.17 -16.58
CA ILE A 286 13.66 12.65 -15.70
C ILE A 286 14.04 12.89 -14.24
N ARG A 287 13.21 13.66 -13.54
CA ARG A 287 13.38 13.91 -12.09
C ARG A 287 12.77 12.76 -11.30
N THR A 288 13.56 12.11 -10.47
CA THR A 288 13.13 10.96 -9.67
C THR A 288 13.26 11.17 -8.17
N VAL A 289 12.43 10.46 -7.42
CA VAL A 289 12.70 10.07 -6.03
C VAL A 289 13.08 8.59 -6.07
N ASN A 290 14.34 8.31 -5.75
CA ASN A 290 14.88 6.96 -5.76
C ASN A 290 14.93 6.35 -4.36
N MET A 291 14.86 5.04 -4.26
CA MET A 291 14.87 4.32 -2.98
C MET A 291 15.59 2.97 -3.12
N LEU A 292 15.94 2.35 -1.98
CA LEU A 292 16.37 0.96 -1.88
C LEU A 292 15.18 0.09 -1.46
N GLY A 293 14.83 0.09 -0.19
CA GLY A 293 13.63 -0.54 0.31
C GLY A 293 12.53 0.47 0.65
N CYS A 294 11.35 -0.06 0.90
CA CYS A 294 10.21 0.72 1.40
C CYS A 294 9.27 -0.18 2.22
N HIS A 295 8.19 0.41 2.73
CA HIS A 295 7.17 -0.31 3.50
C HIS A 295 6.39 -1.38 2.71
N ASP A 296 6.42 -1.32 1.38
CA ASP A 296 5.70 -2.27 0.51
C ASP A 296 6.52 -3.49 0.10
N GLY A 297 7.85 -3.38 0.13
CA GLY A 297 8.76 -4.42 -0.33
C GLY A 297 9.59 -4.00 -1.54
N ILE A 298 10.19 -4.96 -2.23
CA ILE A 298 11.10 -4.74 -3.35
C ILE A 298 10.34 -5.00 -4.65
N PRO A 299 10.09 -3.97 -5.50
CA PRO A 299 9.42 -4.14 -6.78
C PRO A 299 10.39 -4.78 -7.78
N LEU A 300 10.03 -5.94 -8.33
CA LEU A 300 10.84 -6.66 -9.31
C LEU A 300 10.15 -6.80 -10.67
N LEU A 301 8.82 -6.89 -10.71
CA LEU A 301 8.10 -6.95 -11.97
C LEU A 301 8.15 -5.65 -12.75
N ASP A 302 8.38 -4.54 -12.08
CA ASP A 302 8.57 -3.23 -12.72
C ASP A 302 9.79 -3.25 -13.67
N LEU A 303 10.74 -4.16 -13.46
CA LEU A 303 11.93 -4.35 -14.31
C LEU A 303 11.65 -5.00 -15.67
N LYS A 304 10.42 -5.46 -15.93
CA LYS A 304 10.07 -6.03 -17.26
C LYS A 304 10.28 -5.01 -18.36
N GLY A 305 11.20 -5.36 -19.26
CA GLY A 305 11.64 -4.49 -20.36
C GLY A 305 13.03 -3.90 -20.18
N ILE A 306 13.55 -3.81 -18.94
CA ILE A 306 14.98 -3.56 -18.67
C ILE A 306 15.73 -4.89 -18.56
N LEU A 307 15.21 -5.81 -17.75
CA LEU A 307 15.77 -7.14 -17.56
C LEU A 307 14.94 -8.21 -18.27
N ALA A 308 15.61 -9.27 -18.70
CA ALA A 308 14.96 -10.47 -19.20
C ALA A 308 14.17 -11.17 -18.07
N GLU A 309 13.08 -11.85 -18.40
CA GLU A 309 12.17 -12.46 -17.41
C GLU A 309 12.87 -13.54 -16.56
N ASP A 310 13.77 -14.34 -17.17
CA ASP A 310 14.57 -15.34 -16.43
C ASP A 310 15.52 -14.70 -15.42
N ARG A 311 16.03 -13.50 -15.71
CA ARG A 311 16.88 -12.73 -14.81
C ARG A 311 16.07 -12.17 -13.64
N ILE A 312 14.87 -11.63 -13.92
CA ILE A 312 13.94 -11.19 -12.88
C ILE A 312 13.59 -12.37 -11.96
N GLN A 313 13.30 -13.55 -12.52
CA GLN A 313 13.00 -14.74 -11.73
C GLN A 313 14.18 -15.15 -10.84
N LYS A 314 15.40 -15.09 -11.32
CA LYS A 314 16.60 -15.35 -10.51
C LYS A 314 16.72 -14.39 -9.33
N LEU A 315 16.41 -13.10 -9.52
CA LEU A 315 16.41 -12.14 -8.42
C LEU A 315 15.36 -12.47 -7.37
N ILE A 316 14.15 -12.85 -7.80
CA ILE A 316 13.09 -13.32 -6.90
C ILE A 316 13.58 -14.53 -6.10
N ASP A 317 14.15 -15.54 -6.76
CA ASP A 317 14.64 -16.76 -6.13
C ASP A 317 15.75 -16.48 -5.11
N ILE A 318 16.65 -15.55 -5.41
CA ILE A 318 17.71 -15.11 -4.50
C ILE A 318 17.11 -14.49 -3.24
N ILE A 319 16.16 -13.55 -3.38
CA ILE A 319 15.58 -12.87 -2.22
C ILE A 319 14.73 -13.83 -1.40
N VAL A 320 13.99 -14.73 -2.04
CA VAL A 320 13.21 -15.78 -1.36
C VAL A 320 14.12 -16.75 -0.62
N SER A 321 15.24 -17.18 -1.22
CA SER A 321 16.22 -18.05 -0.55
C SER A 321 16.85 -17.39 0.68
N ARG A 322 16.85 -16.05 0.75
CA ARG A 322 17.27 -15.24 1.89
C ARG A 322 16.13 -14.91 2.86
N GLY A 323 14.99 -15.59 2.73
CA GLY A 323 13.85 -15.49 3.64
C GLY A 323 12.81 -14.43 3.29
N GLY A 324 12.86 -13.86 2.09
CA GLY A 324 11.81 -12.98 1.60
C GLY A 324 10.52 -13.74 1.28
N TYR A 325 9.39 -13.05 1.37
CA TYR A 325 8.08 -13.59 1.03
C TYR A 325 7.55 -13.05 -0.28
N VAL A 326 7.01 -13.95 -1.10
CA VAL A 326 6.28 -13.61 -2.32
C VAL A 326 4.80 -13.75 -2.06
N LYS A 327 4.03 -12.74 -2.42
CA LYS A 327 2.57 -12.82 -2.40
C LYS A 327 2.07 -13.27 -3.76
N ASP A 328 1.42 -14.45 -3.80
CA ASP A 328 0.64 -14.85 -4.95
C ASP A 328 -0.58 -13.93 -5.12
N LEU A 329 -0.63 -13.18 -6.21
CA LEU A 329 -1.83 -12.50 -6.62
C LEU A 329 -2.82 -13.55 -7.17
N HIS A 330 -3.84 -13.91 -6.37
CA HIS A 330 -4.99 -14.72 -6.76
C HIS A 330 -4.73 -16.17 -7.18
N GLY A 331 -3.73 -16.84 -6.60
CA GLY A 331 -3.46 -18.25 -6.92
C GLY A 331 -3.00 -18.49 -8.37
N GLN A 332 -2.73 -17.43 -9.12
CA GLN A 332 -2.03 -17.52 -10.41
C GLN A 332 -0.54 -17.59 -10.14
N LYS A 333 0.02 -18.77 -10.33
CA LYS A 333 1.49 -18.94 -10.31
C LYS A 333 2.10 -17.95 -11.29
N ASN A 334 3.07 -17.13 -10.80
CA ASN A 334 3.92 -16.21 -11.58
C ASN A 334 3.42 -14.78 -11.82
N ILE A 335 2.48 -14.23 -11.04
CA ILE A 335 2.22 -12.80 -11.04
C ILE A 335 2.65 -12.22 -9.68
N TYR A 336 3.96 -12.07 -9.50
CA TYR A 336 4.54 -11.48 -8.31
C TYR A 336 4.81 -9.99 -8.54
N TYR A 337 4.04 -9.15 -7.86
CA TYR A 337 4.21 -7.71 -7.95
C TYR A 337 5.47 -7.23 -7.19
N GLN A 338 5.71 -7.80 -6.00
CA GLN A 338 6.78 -7.41 -5.10
C GLN A 338 7.27 -8.62 -4.29
N VAL A 339 8.52 -8.58 -3.87
CA VAL A 339 9.04 -9.48 -2.83
C VAL A 339 9.11 -8.70 -1.52
N ASN A 340 8.45 -9.22 -0.49
CA ASN A 340 8.48 -8.63 0.84
C ASN A 340 9.71 -9.12 1.61
N ALA A 341 10.61 -8.22 1.85
CA ALA A 341 11.84 -8.40 2.63
C ALA A 341 12.36 -7.02 3.02
N THR A 342 13.14 -6.92 4.10
CA THR A 342 14.01 -5.75 4.29
C THR A 342 15.10 -5.77 3.22
N TYR A 343 15.56 -4.60 2.79
CA TYR A 343 16.59 -4.54 1.75
C TYR A 343 17.90 -5.15 2.23
N PHE A 344 18.23 -4.97 3.51
CA PHE A 344 19.43 -5.59 4.13
C PHE A 344 19.37 -7.12 4.08
N SER A 345 18.23 -7.75 4.44
CA SER A 345 18.08 -9.21 4.32
C SER A 345 18.06 -9.67 2.86
N ALA A 346 17.49 -8.90 1.94
CA ALA A 346 17.54 -9.19 0.50
C ALA A 346 18.99 -9.21 -0.05
N LEU A 347 19.89 -8.39 0.52
CA LEU A 347 21.32 -8.39 0.22
C LEU A 347 22.11 -9.51 0.95
N GLY A 348 21.42 -10.41 1.67
CA GLY A 348 22.07 -11.50 2.43
C GLY A 348 22.67 -11.04 3.76
N GLU A 349 22.19 -9.94 4.30
CA GLU A 349 22.68 -9.32 5.56
C GLU A 349 24.17 -8.93 5.50
N ASP A 350 24.67 -8.64 4.30
CA ASP A 350 26.04 -8.22 4.05
C ASP A 350 26.17 -6.69 4.16
N GLU A 351 26.89 -6.22 5.18
CA GLU A 351 27.09 -4.79 5.44
C GLU A 351 27.84 -4.09 4.29
N ARG A 352 28.76 -4.78 3.60
CA ARG A 352 29.50 -4.21 2.47
C ARG A 352 28.59 -4.03 1.26
N LYS A 353 27.73 -5.01 0.97
CA LYS A 353 26.71 -4.89 -0.09
C LYS A 353 25.74 -3.75 0.24
N MET A 354 25.32 -3.63 1.51
CA MET A 354 24.41 -2.54 1.93
C MET A 354 25.07 -1.15 1.76
N LEU A 355 26.34 -0.99 2.14
CA LEU A 355 27.07 0.27 1.93
C LEU A 355 27.25 0.59 0.45
N LEU A 356 27.55 -0.40 -0.38
CA LEU A 356 27.69 -0.20 -1.81
C LEU A 356 26.33 0.13 -2.45
N ALA A 357 25.26 -0.52 -2.04
CA ALA A 357 23.92 -0.18 -2.49
C ALA A 357 23.52 1.27 -2.12
N ARG A 358 23.87 1.70 -0.90
CA ARG A 358 23.64 3.09 -0.46
C ARG A 358 24.49 4.08 -1.27
N ALA A 359 25.77 3.77 -1.52
CA ALA A 359 26.64 4.59 -2.35
C ALA A 359 26.08 4.74 -3.76
N LEU A 360 25.65 3.64 -4.39
CA LEU A 360 25.00 3.65 -5.70
C LEU A 360 23.74 4.53 -5.67
N GLN A 361 22.87 4.34 -4.67
CA GLN A 361 21.66 5.15 -4.54
C GLN A 361 21.95 6.65 -4.47
N ILE A 362 22.90 7.10 -3.66
CA ILE A 362 23.19 8.53 -3.51
C ILE A 362 23.86 9.14 -4.74
N PHE A 363 24.51 8.35 -5.58
CA PHE A 363 25.10 8.81 -6.83
C PHE A 363 24.15 8.73 -8.03
N MET A 364 23.04 7.99 -7.93
CA MET A 364 22.01 7.98 -8.97
C MET A 364 21.40 9.38 -9.16
N PRO A 365 20.99 9.72 -10.40
CA PRO A 365 20.15 10.90 -10.64
C PRO A 365 18.87 10.85 -9.78
N GLY A 366 18.49 12.00 -9.21
CA GLY A 366 17.29 12.12 -8.40
C GLY A 366 17.52 12.38 -6.93
N LYS A 367 16.44 12.41 -6.15
CA LYS A 367 16.43 12.66 -4.70
C LYS A 367 16.35 11.34 -3.94
N PRO A 368 17.36 10.97 -3.12
CA PRO A 368 17.33 9.72 -2.35
C PRO A 368 16.26 9.78 -1.25
N GLN A 369 15.33 8.81 -1.26
CA GLN A 369 14.43 8.52 -0.15
C GLN A 369 15.01 7.39 0.68
N ILE A 370 15.13 7.60 1.98
CA ILE A 370 15.75 6.63 2.89
C ILE A 370 14.69 5.98 3.75
N TRP A 371 14.47 4.68 3.56
CA TRP A 371 13.66 3.88 4.45
C TRP A 371 14.43 3.62 5.75
N TYR A 372 13.77 3.83 6.89
CA TYR A 372 14.47 3.74 8.19
C TYR A 372 15.04 2.35 8.47
N LEU A 373 14.37 1.26 8.09
CA LEU A 373 14.90 -0.08 8.27
C LEU A 373 16.18 -0.32 7.46
N ASP A 374 16.28 0.26 6.26
CA ASP A 374 17.52 0.17 5.46
C ASP A 374 18.66 0.92 6.13
N LEU A 375 18.38 2.13 6.68
CA LEU A 375 19.36 2.93 7.42
C LEU A 375 19.91 2.16 8.62
N PHE A 376 19.02 1.52 9.39
CA PHE A 376 19.40 0.75 10.59
C PHE A 376 19.87 -0.68 10.29
N ALA A 377 20.01 -1.07 9.01
CA ALA A 377 20.31 -2.43 8.58
C ALA A 377 19.38 -3.44 9.28
N GLY A 378 18.09 -3.15 9.22
CA GLY A 378 17.05 -3.96 9.84
C GLY A 378 16.86 -5.28 9.08
N LYS A 379 16.71 -6.37 9.83
CA LYS A 379 16.47 -7.70 9.30
C LYS A 379 14.99 -8.00 9.14
N ASN A 380 14.69 -9.05 8.38
CA ASN A 380 13.33 -9.57 8.24
C ASN A 380 12.72 -9.91 9.61
N ASP A 381 11.49 -9.44 9.86
CA ASP A 381 10.77 -9.61 11.11
C ASP A 381 9.70 -10.71 11.00
N TYR A 382 10.11 -11.95 11.21
CA TYR A 382 9.20 -13.09 11.15
C TYR A 382 8.21 -13.15 12.31
N GLU A 383 8.55 -12.58 13.48
CA GLU A 383 7.66 -12.54 14.62
C GLU A 383 6.49 -11.57 14.36
N ALA A 384 6.77 -10.42 13.73
CA ALA A 384 5.71 -9.50 13.30
C ALA A 384 4.75 -10.15 12.29
N VAL A 385 5.30 -10.91 11.32
CA VAL A 385 4.47 -11.67 10.35
C VAL A 385 3.60 -12.70 11.06
N LYS A 386 4.17 -13.48 11.98
CA LYS A 386 3.43 -14.49 12.75
C LYS A 386 2.32 -13.85 13.60
N LYS A 387 2.61 -12.73 14.24
CA LYS A 387 1.64 -11.98 15.05
C LYS A 387 0.48 -11.42 14.21
N ALA A 388 0.78 -10.94 13.01
CA ALA A 388 -0.22 -10.39 12.09
C ALA A 388 -1.13 -11.48 11.47
N GLY A 389 -0.68 -12.75 11.44
CA GLY A 389 -1.47 -13.86 10.92
C GLY A 389 -1.64 -13.87 9.40
N PRO A 390 -2.68 -14.51 8.88
CA PRO A 390 -2.92 -14.63 7.44
C PRO A 390 -2.99 -13.25 6.76
N GLY A 391 -2.21 -13.07 5.68
CA GLY A 391 -2.13 -11.79 4.97
C GLY A 391 -1.10 -10.80 5.51
N GLY A 392 -0.49 -11.06 6.67
CA GLY A 392 0.48 -10.20 7.34
C GLY A 392 1.92 -10.24 6.77
N HIS A 393 2.14 -10.79 5.58
CA HIS A 393 3.46 -10.96 4.98
C HIS A 393 4.24 -9.64 4.80
N LYS A 394 3.57 -8.50 4.68
CA LYS A 394 4.21 -7.18 4.60
C LYS A 394 4.84 -6.73 5.92
N GLU A 395 4.44 -7.30 7.05
CA GLU A 395 5.00 -6.95 8.36
C GLU A 395 6.48 -7.35 8.48
N ILE A 396 6.97 -8.22 7.60
CA ILE A 396 8.38 -8.64 7.55
C ILE A 396 9.35 -7.46 7.39
N ASN A 397 8.93 -6.38 6.71
CA ASN A 397 9.73 -5.18 6.45
C ASN A 397 9.11 -3.91 7.03
N ARG A 398 8.32 -4.04 8.12
CA ARG A 398 7.62 -2.94 8.79
C ARG A 398 7.87 -2.86 10.30
N THR A 399 8.94 -3.47 10.80
CA THR A 399 9.28 -3.46 12.23
C THR A 399 9.27 -2.05 12.79
N ASN A 400 8.50 -1.84 13.85
CA ASN A 400 8.50 -0.59 14.59
C ASN A 400 9.71 -0.55 15.54
N LEU A 401 10.59 0.43 15.34
CA LEU A 401 11.73 0.66 16.23
C LEU A 401 11.31 1.52 17.42
N THR A 402 11.62 1.07 18.62
CA THR A 402 11.54 1.91 19.82
C THR A 402 12.64 2.97 19.80
N THR A 403 12.46 4.06 20.54
CA THR A 403 13.51 5.09 20.70
C THR A 403 14.83 4.50 21.19
N ALA A 404 14.78 3.55 22.15
CA ALA A 404 15.97 2.88 22.65
C ALA A 404 16.69 2.05 21.56
N GLN A 405 15.92 1.34 20.71
CA GLN A 405 16.50 0.60 19.59
C GLN A 405 17.12 1.52 18.54
N ALA A 406 16.44 2.64 18.22
CA ALA A 406 16.99 3.64 17.31
C ALA A 406 18.28 4.27 17.84
N CYS A 407 18.29 4.69 19.11
CA CYS A 407 19.48 5.24 19.75
C CYS A 407 20.65 4.23 19.78
N SER A 408 20.38 2.98 20.14
CA SER A 408 21.38 1.92 20.08
C SER A 408 21.86 1.66 18.63
N GLY A 409 20.92 1.68 17.68
CA GLY A 409 21.20 1.52 16.26
C GLY A 409 22.19 2.53 15.71
N LEU A 410 22.11 3.80 16.13
CA LEU A 410 23.01 4.87 15.72
C LEU A 410 24.48 4.61 16.08
N SER A 411 24.75 3.73 17.02
CA SER A 411 26.13 3.35 17.40
C SER A 411 26.76 2.30 16.47
N LYS A 412 25.95 1.59 15.68
CA LYS A 412 26.43 0.54 14.76
C LYS A 412 27.33 1.13 13.67
N PRO A 413 28.47 0.48 13.33
CA PRO A 413 29.37 0.94 12.27
C PRO A 413 28.66 1.17 10.93
N ILE A 414 27.84 0.21 10.48
CA ILE A 414 27.08 0.29 9.22
C ILE A 414 26.17 1.51 9.17
N VAL A 415 25.52 1.87 10.29
CA VAL A 415 24.62 3.04 10.36
C VAL A 415 25.43 4.33 10.27
N LYS A 416 26.56 4.42 11.01
CA LYS A 416 27.47 5.58 10.96
C LYS A 416 27.99 5.82 9.55
N GLN A 417 28.45 4.77 8.88
CA GLN A 417 28.96 4.86 7.50
C GLN A 417 27.87 5.28 6.51
N GLN A 418 26.65 4.75 6.62
CA GLN A 418 25.53 5.23 5.80
C GLN A 418 25.22 6.70 6.07
N LEU A 419 25.22 7.14 7.34
CA LEU A 419 25.02 8.55 7.69
C LEU A 419 26.13 9.46 7.14
N GLU A 420 27.38 9.01 7.08
CA GLU A 420 28.48 9.74 6.45
C GLU A 420 28.24 9.90 4.94
N LEU A 421 27.81 8.84 4.24
CA LEU A 421 27.43 8.93 2.83
C LEU A 421 26.30 9.94 2.61
N LEU A 422 25.26 9.92 3.46
CA LEU A 422 24.13 10.85 3.36
C LEU A 422 24.56 12.30 3.67
N ARG A 423 25.45 12.52 4.64
CA ARG A 423 26.03 13.85 4.91
C ARG A 423 26.81 14.34 3.71
N PHE A 424 27.65 13.49 3.12
CA PHE A 424 28.39 13.81 1.90
C PHE A 424 27.42 14.24 0.78
N ARG A 425 26.38 13.46 0.50
CA ARG A 425 25.36 13.79 -0.51
C ARG A 425 24.71 15.17 -0.25
N ASN A 426 24.42 15.47 1.02
CA ASN A 426 23.73 16.71 1.39
C ASN A 426 24.65 17.95 1.47
N SER A 427 25.94 17.76 1.69
CA SER A 427 26.89 18.86 1.88
C SER A 427 27.77 19.16 0.68
N CYS A 428 27.95 18.20 -0.22
CA CYS A 428 28.80 18.40 -1.40
C CYS A 428 28.04 19.18 -2.49
N PRO A 429 28.55 20.38 -2.90
CA PRO A 429 27.88 21.19 -3.91
C PRO A 429 27.75 20.54 -5.29
N ALA A 430 28.56 19.50 -5.57
CA ALA A 430 28.47 18.76 -6.80
C ALA A 430 27.10 18.08 -7.00
N PHE A 431 26.35 17.79 -5.93
CA PHE A 431 25.02 17.19 -6.00
C PHE A 431 23.91 18.24 -6.05
N SER A 432 23.93 19.08 -7.06
CA SER A 432 22.87 20.05 -7.36
C SER A 432 21.90 19.51 -8.42
N GLU A 433 20.70 20.05 -8.49
CA GLU A 433 19.76 19.77 -9.59
C GLU A 433 20.28 20.29 -10.95
N GLU A 434 21.18 21.28 -10.93
CA GLU A 434 21.81 21.86 -12.12
C GLU A 434 23.12 21.17 -12.50
N SER A 435 23.49 20.09 -11.81
CA SER A 435 24.76 19.41 -12.04
C SER A 435 24.79 18.68 -13.38
N ARG A 436 25.94 18.70 -14.02
CA ARG A 436 26.24 17.78 -15.10
C ARG A 436 26.57 16.41 -14.53
N ILE A 437 25.85 15.40 -14.98
CA ILE A 437 26.07 14.02 -14.53
C ILE A 437 26.57 13.19 -15.70
N LYS A 438 27.59 12.38 -15.46
CA LYS A 438 28.10 11.39 -16.38
C LYS A 438 28.08 10.02 -15.70
N VAL A 439 27.71 8.99 -16.46
CA VAL A 439 27.77 7.62 -15.99
C VAL A 439 28.48 6.75 -17.03
N SER A 440 29.27 5.80 -16.56
CA SER A 440 29.88 4.78 -17.40
C SER A 440 29.97 3.47 -16.64
N SER A 441 30.01 2.36 -17.37
CA SER A 441 30.23 1.03 -16.79
C SER A 441 31.17 0.22 -17.66
N GLU A 442 32.02 -0.54 -17.01
CA GLU A 442 32.92 -1.51 -17.67
C GLU A 442 33.01 -2.76 -16.77
N GLY A 443 32.33 -3.83 -17.20
CA GLY A 443 32.19 -5.06 -16.43
C GLY A 443 31.59 -4.82 -15.05
N SER A 444 32.36 -5.06 -14.00
CA SER A 444 31.93 -4.87 -12.59
C SER A 444 32.13 -3.45 -12.04
N GLN A 445 32.65 -2.55 -12.85
CA GLN A 445 32.89 -1.16 -12.44
C GLN A 445 31.78 -0.25 -12.97
N ILE A 446 31.24 0.62 -12.11
CA ILE A 446 30.35 1.72 -12.48
C ILE A 446 31.00 3.00 -11.97
N CYS A 447 31.07 4.01 -12.84
CA CYS A 447 31.56 5.35 -12.49
C CYS A 447 30.47 6.37 -12.67
N PHE A 448 30.15 7.13 -11.62
CA PHE A 448 29.30 8.32 -11.67
C PHE A 448 30.18 9.55 -11.42
N VAL A 449 30.00 10.57 -12.24
CA VAL A 449 30.68 11.85 -12.05
C VAL A 449 29.63 12.96 -12.02
N TRP A 450 29.57 13.68 -10.91
CA TRP A 450 28.73 14.86 -10.74
C TRP A 450 29.60 16.11 -10.74
N GLU A 451 29.29 17.08 -11.59
CA GLU A 451 30.07 18.32 -11.75
C GLU A 451 29.12 19.54 -11.61
N HIS A 452 29.41 20.43 -10.64
CA HIS A 452 28.68 21.68 -10.47
C HIS A 452 29.62 22.77 -9.89
N GLN A 453 29.64 23.93 -10.53
CA GLN A 453 30.38 25.13 -10.09
C GLN A 453 31.85 24.85 -9.65
N GLY A 454 32.54 24.01 -10.40
CA GLY A 454 33.93 23.62 -10.10
C GLY A 454 34.12 22.57 -9.02
N CYS A 455 33.03 22.09 -8.42
CA CYS A 455 33.04 20.94 -7.51
C CYS A 455 32.76 19.67 -8.29
N THR A 456 33.44 18.55 -7.95
CA THR A 456 33.27 17.25 -8.54
C THR A 456 33.09 16.21 -7.43
N ALA A 457 32.08 15.32 -7.62
CA ALA A 457 31.91 14.09 -6.84
C ALA A 457 31.95 12.88 -7.77
N GLN A 458 32.80 11.89 -7.45
CA GLN A 458 33.00 10.70 -8.24
C GLN A 458 32.99 9.46 -7.32
#